data_a5d3b6d78043d1155316c59e85beadcc
#
_entry.id   a5d3b6d78043d1155316c59e85beadcc
#
_cell.length_a   1.000
_cell.length_b   1.000
_cell.length_c   1.000
_cell.angle_alpha   90.00
_cell.angle_beta   90.00
_cell.angle_gamma   90.00
#
_symmetry.space_group_name_H-M   'P 1'
#
loop_
_entity.id
_entity.type
_entity.pdbx_description
1 polymer ?
#
loop_
_entity_poly.entity_id
_entity_poly.type
_entity_poly.pdbx_seq_one_letter_code
_entity_poly.pdbx_strand_id
1 'polypeptide(L)'
;MDFADIRVGSHVRMGGVDWDAVYEEAGRFLLLAHDVLQGETGIRRIRFHNRIGDATWEGCSLRDWLNGEFLEAFTPEERTHICTSRVVNYDSSRYGTPGGADTLDRVFCLSVETVRSLLSEEQMKASQCWYLRSPGFQASYAANVRENGGVFEFGRHVFLEFYGIRPAMWVSAQPCVEDASAMPFVSLFGFDGMSVPARMRLAMAYLASYPADGAADARGQHVLDFARQNMDVFADAAFVQANAEEIVLGAVRAGLVDAGNVDDFLDRARAIENWSLVADLLEHRAYGVSFGDGLSEDELLELEVFGGLD
;
A
#
# COMPACT_ATOMS: atom_id res chain seq x y z
N MET A 1 4.90 21.03 17.64
CA MET A 1 5.95 20.51 16.72
C MET A 1 5.63 21.06 15.35
N ASP A 2 6.61 21.54 14.59
CA ASP A 2 6.37 21.94 13.19
C ASP A 2 6.67 20.74 12.28
N PHE A 3 5.63 20.25 11.60
CA PHE A 3 5.75 19.12 10.67
C PHE A 3 6.57 19.49 9.43
N ALA A 4 6.71 20.79 9.10
CA ALA A 4 7.53 21.27 8.00
C ALA A 4 9.04 21.10 8.25
N ASP A 5 9.45 20.91 9.49
CA ASP A 5 10.86 20.74 9.87
C ASP A 5 11.31 19.27 9.84
N ILE A 6 10.41 18.30 9.66
CA ILE A 6 10.76 16.87 9.62
C ILE A 6 11.64 16.60 8.38
N ARG A 7 12.72 15.89 8.59
CA ARG A 7 13.65 15.38 7.55
C ARG A 7 14.05 13.95 7.91
N VAL A 8 14.54 13.20 6.95
CA VAL A 8 15.15 11.87 7.24
C VAL A 8 16.26 12.03 8.26
N GLY A 9 16.20 11.25 9.33
CA GLY A 9 17.08 11.33 10.49
C GLY A 9 16.54 12.23 11.63
N SER A 10 15.40 12.93 11.44
CA SER A 10 14.76 13.65 12.54
C SER A 10 14.25 12.67 13.59
N HIS A 11 14.38 13.08 14.86
CA HIS A 11 13.76 12.43 16.01
C HIS A 11 12.59 13.29 16.48
N VAL A 12 11.40 12.76 16.52
CA VAL A 12 10.17 13.51 16.84
C VAL A 12 9.34 12.78 17.89
N ARG A 13 8.56 13.52 18.69
CA ARG A 13 7.67 12.95 19.69
C ARG A 13 6.21 13.25 19.34
N MET A 14 5.42 12.19 19.14
CA MET A 14 4.00 12.27 18.80
C MET A 14 3.23 11.15 19.52
N GLY A 15 2.00 11.43 19.97
CA GLY A 15 1.18 10.43 20.67
C GLY A 15 1.86 9.84 21.90
N GLY A 16 2.77 10.58 22.55
CA GLY A 16 3.55 10.09 23.70
C GLY A 16 4.69 9.12 23.35
N VAL A 17 4.92 8.81 22.07
CA VAL A 17 5.95 7.92 21.55
C VAL A 17 7.06 8.74 20.87
N ASP A 18 8.30 8.28 20.97
CA ASP A 18 9.45 8.81 20.25
C ASP A 18 9.58 8.08 18.88
N TRP A 19 9.77 8.83 17.81
CA TRP A 19 9.80 8.34 16.42
C TRP A 19 11.05 8.81 15.71
N ASP A 20 11.59 7.96 14.83
CA ASP A 20 12.66 8.31 13.92
C ASP A 20 12.09 8.43 12.50
N ALA A 21 12.36 9.53 11.81
CA ALA A 21 12.06 9.69 10.40
C ALA A 21 13.11 8.89 9.60
N VAL A 22 12.73 7.72 9.13
CA VAL A 22 13.64 6.77 8.49
C VAL A 22 13.68 6.90 6.97
N TYR A 23 12.64 7.53 6.39
CA TYR A 23 12.58 7.68 4.94
C TYR A 23 11.61 8.77 4.48
N GLU A 24 11.80 9.25 3.23
CA GLU A 24 10.96 10.23 2.56
C GLU A 24 10.53 9.73 1.17
N GLU A 25 9.26 9.92 0.84
CA GLU A 25 8.69 9.62 -0.48
C GLU A 25 7.52 10.57 -0.78
N ALA A 26 7.54 11.22 -1.93
CA ALA A 26 6.48 12.13 -2.37
C ALA A 26 6.10 13.21 -1.32
N GLY A 27 7.09 13.79 -0.63
CA GLY A 27 6.91 14.82 0.39
C GLY A 27 6.29 14.30 1.70
N ARG A 28 6.27 12.98 1.91
CA ARG A 28 5.84 12.32 3.15
C ARG A 28 7.00 11.62 3.79
N PHE A 29 7.01 11.57 5.11
CA PHE A 29 8.06 10.93 5.90
C PHE A 29 7.54 9.67 6.57
N LEU A 30 8.27 8.56 6.41
CA LEU A 30 8.01 7.35 7.18
C LEU A 30 8.64 7.51 8.55
N LEU A 31 7.80 7.56 9.56
CA LEU A 31 8.21 7.51 10.96
C LEU A 31 8.15 6.06 11.44
N LEU A 32 9.23 5.61 12.09
CA LEU A 32 9.31 4.33 12.80
C LEU A 32 9.47 4.64 14.29
N ALA A 33 8.72 3.99 15.15
CA ALA A 33 8.93 4.14 16.59
C ALA A 33 10.40 3.88 16.93
N HIS A 34 11.02 4.74 17.73
CA HIS A 34 12.46 4.67 18.07
C HIS A 34 12.84 3.33 18.67
N ASP A 35 12.00 2.80 19.55
CA ASP A 35 12.11 1.47 20.14
C ASP A 35 10.73 0.80 20.18
N VAL A 36 10.65 -0.41 20.71
CA VAL A 36 9.37 -1.07 20.97
C VAL A 36 8.53 -0.24 21.94
N LEU A 37 7.21 -0.26 21.75
CA LEU A 37 6.30 0.53 22.58
C LEU A 37 6.43 0.19 24.05
N GLN A 38 6.53 1.22 24.87
CA GLN A 38 6.61 1.12 26.33
C GLN A 38 5.23 1.32 26.95
N GLY A 39 4.93 0.59 28.00
CA GLY A 39 3.78 0.78 28.88
C GLY A 39 4.21 1.36 30.24
N GLU A 40 3.27 1.58 31.15
CA GLU A 40 3.53 2.14 32.48
C GLU A 40 4.52 1.29 33.31
N THR A 41 4.58 -0.02 33.09
CA THR A 41 5.39 -0.98 33.85
C THR A 41 6.50 -1.63 33.01
N GLY A 42 6.92 -1.02 31.91
CA GLY A 42 7.90 -1.55 30.97
C GLY A 42 7.33 -1.76 29.57
N ILE A 43 7.84 -2.73 28.83
CA ILE A 43 7.42 -2.96 27.44
C ILE A 43 5.92 -3.30 27.36
N ARG A 44 5.18 -2.59 26.50
CA ARG A 44 3.76 -2.85 26.30
C ARG A 44 3.59 -4.19 25.60
N ARG A 45 2.95 -5.12 26.28
CA ARG A 45 2.72 -6.49 25.78
C ARG A 45 1.42 -6.54 25.03
N ILE A 46 1.51 -6.59 23.69
CA ILE A 46 0.37 -6.71 22.79
C ILE A 46 0.65 -7.89 21.87
N ARG A 47 -0.33 -8.78 21.73
CA ARG A 47 -0.25 -9.89 20.78
C ARG A 47 -0.42 -9.38 19.38
N PHE A 48 0.20 -10.03 18.41
CA PHE A 48 -0.11 -9.81 17.01
C PHE A 48 -1.58 -10.18 16.72
N HIS A 49 -2.03 -11.32 17.26
CA HIS A 49 -3.43 -11.72 17.21
C HIS A 49 -3.88 -12.35 18.53
N ASN A 50 -5.09 -11.99 18.99
CA ASN A 50 -5.62 -12.39 20.31
C ASN A 50 -6.16 -13.83 20.35
N ARG A 51 -6.22 -14.51 19.19
CA ARG A 51 -6.71 -15.89 19.08
C ARG A 51 -5.58 -16.81 18.65
N ILE A 52 -5.64 -18.08 19.10
CA ILE A 52 -4.80 -19.14 18.56
C ILE A 52 -5.38 -19.53 17.20
N GLY A 53 -4.55 -19.52 16.16
CA GLY A 53 -4.94 -19.85 14.80
C GLY A 53 -4.22 -18.99 13.77
N ASP A 54 -4.70 -19.07 12.56
CA ASP A 54 -4.17 -18.31 11.43
C ASP A 54 -4.57 -16.84 11.53
N ALA A 55 -3.64 -15.96 11.18
CA ALA A 55 -3.88 -14.52 11.14
C ALA A 55 -3.02 -13.89 10.04
N THR A 56 -3.66 -13.10 9.19
CA THR A 56 -3.01 -12.16 8.29
C THR A 56 -3.01 -10.76 8.91
N TRP A 57 -2.20 -9.86 8.37
CA TRP A 57 -2.24 -8.45 8.82
C TRP A 57 -3.63 -7.85 8.72
N GLU A 58 -4.35 -8.12 7.63
CA GLU A 58 -5.70 -7.64 7.36
C GLU A 58 -6.68 -7.86 8.52
N GLY A 59 -6.66 -9.05 9.12
CA GLY A 59 -7.61 -9.47 10.17
C GLY A 59 -7.00 -9.58 11.57
N CYS A 60 -5.79 -9.07 11.83
CA CYS A 60 -5.16 -9.25 13.13
C CYS A 60 -5.58 -8.17 14.16
N SER A 61 -5.65 -8.59 15.42
CA SER A 61 -6.04 -7.69 16.53
C SER A 61 -5.07 -6.53 16.74
N LEU A 62 -3.79 -6.70 16.38
CA LEU A 62 -2.79 -5.65 16.48
C LEU A 62 -3.10 -4.49 15.53
N ARG A 63 -3.47 -4.80 14.28
CA ARG A 63 -3.87 -3.79 13.30
C ARG A 63 -5.08 -2.99 13.77
N ASP A 64 -6.11 -3.69 14.27
CA ASP A 64 -7.32 -3.06 14.80
C ASP A 64 -6.98 -2.10 15.94
N TRP A 65 -6.11 -2.53 16.87
CA TRP A 65 -5.67 -1.71 17.97
C TRP A 65 -4.83 -0.50 17.52
N LEU A 66 -3.90 -0.68 16.57
CA LEU A 66 -3.05 0.40 16.04
C LEU A 66 -3.86 1.48 15.33
N ASN A 67 -4.91 1.08 14.57
CA ASN A 67 -5.78 2.01 13.83
C ASN A 67 -7.03 2.45 14.60
N GLY A 68 -7.18 2.01 15.82
CA GLY A 68 -8.25 2.39 16.75
C GLY A 68 -7.69 3.07 18.01
N GLU A 69 -7.63 2.32 19.12
CA GLU A 69 -7.25 2.82 20.46
C GLU A 69 -5.89 3.54 20.47
N PHE A 70 -4.88 3.03 19.74
CA PHE A 70 -3.56 3.65 19.71
C PHE A 70 -3.57 5.05 19.10
N LEU A 71 -4.42 5.30 18.09
CA LEU A 71 -4.56 6.64 17.50
C LEU A 71 -5.16 7.67 18.46
N GLU A 72 -5.86 7.24 19.51
CA GLU A 72 -6.41 8.15 20.53
C GLU A 72 -5.32 8.84 21.36
N ALA A 73 -4.11 8.27 21.41
CA ALA A 73 -2.97 8.89 22.08
C ALA A 73 -2.44 10.14 21.37
N PHE A 74 -2.77 10.31 20.09
CA PHE A 74 -2.35 11.47 19.31
C PHE A 74 -3.36 12.62 19.46
N THR A 75 -2.84 13.86 19.53
CA THR A 75 -3.71 15.04 19.53
C THR A 75 -4.49 15.15 18.21
N PRO A 76 -5.63 15.88 18.19
CA PRO A 76 -6.37 16.11 16.95
C PRO A 76 -5.51 16.70 15.82
N GLU A 77 -4.59 17.62 16.17
CA GLU A 77 -3.66 18.22 15.20
C GLU A 77 -2.68 17.17 14.65
N GLU A 78 -2.01 16.40 15.52
CA GLU A 78 -1.10 15.32 15.06
C GLU A 78 -1.81 14.34 14.14
N ARG A 79 -3.05 13.97 14.44
CA ARG A 79 -3.85 13.05 13.63
C ARG A 79 -4.10 13.56 12.22
N THR A 80 -4.23 14.87 12.00
CA THR A 80 -4.41 15.42 10.64
C THR A 80 -3.17 15.24 9.77
N HIS A 81 -2.00 15.12 10.35
CA HIS A 81 -0.73 14.91 9.65
C HIS A 81 -0.37 13.43 9.43
N ILE A 82 -1.06 12.49 10.10
CA ILE A 82 -0.88 11.06 9.89
C ILE A 82 -1.70 10.62 8.67
N CYS A 83 -1.03 10.22 7.60
CA CYS A 83 -1.67 9.89 6.33
C CYS A 83 -2.23 8.47 6.32
N THR A 84 -3.46 8.31 5.81
CA THR A 84 -3.97 6.99 5.43
C THR A 84 -3.18 6.49 4.24
N SER A 85 -2.67 5.26 4.35
CA SER A 85 -1.79 4.66 3.35
C SER A 85 -2.31 3.28 2.95
N ARG A 86 -2.19 2.94 1.67
CA ARG A 86 -2.43 1.57 1.21
C ARG A 86 -1.22 0.72 1.58
N VAL A 87 -1.44 -0.25 2.45
CA VAL A 87 -0.42 -1.18 2.94
C VAL A 87 -0.54 -2.48 2.18
N VAL A 88 0.42 -2.74 1.28
CA VAL A 88 0.45 -3.96 0.47
C VAL A 88 0.96 -5.12 1.32
N ASN A 89 0.16 -6.17 1.46
CA ASN A 89 0.47 -7.34 2.27
C ASN A 89 0.99 -8.48 1.40
N TYR A 90 2.33 -8.59 1.33
CA TYR A 90 3.02 -9.59 0.51
C TYR A 90 2.90 -10.98 1.11
N ASP A 91 2.79 -11.99 0.23
CA ASP A 91 3.03 -13.37 0.61
C ASP A 91 4.49 -13.54 1.06
N SER A 92 4.75 -14.46 1.97
CA SER A 92 6.12 -14.77 2.36
C SER A 92 6.91 -15.24 1.14
N SER A 93 7.91 -14.46 0.73
CA SER A 93 8.76 -14.79 -0.42
C SER A 93 9.54 -16.09 -0.21
N ARG A 94 9.78 -16.47 1.05
CA ARG A 94 10.53 -17.67 1.42
C ARG A 94 9.68 -18.92 1.57
N TYR A 95 8.45 -18.77 2.08
CA TYR A 95 7.60 -19.91 2.45
C TYR A 95 6.31 -20.00 1.65
N GLY A 96 5.97 -18.97 0.85
CA GLY A 96 4.72 -18.92 0.09
C GLY A 96 3.47 -18.74 0.96
N THR A 97 3.63 -18.43 2.25
CA THR A 97 2.51 -18.19 3.16
C THR A 97 1.76 -16.93 2.74
N PRO A 98 0.43 -16.96 2.54
CA PRO A 98 -0.34 -15.81 2.11
C PRO A 98 -0.26 -14.63 3.10
N GLY A 99 -0.09 -13.40 2.56
CA GLY A 99 -0.07 -12.15 3.34
C GLY A 99 -1.45 -11.59 3.64
N GLY A 100 -2.48 -12.03 2.92
CA GLY A 100 -3.83 -11.50 2.99
C GLY A 100 -4.07 -10.32 2.05
N ALA A 101 -5.26 -9.72 2.11
CA ALA A 101 -5.60 -8.57 1.30
C ALA A 101 -4.83 -7.31 1.74
N ASP A 102 -4.64 -6.39 0.81
CA ASP A 102 -4.09 -5.06 1.10
C ASP A 102 -5.03 -4.29 2.05
N THR A 103 -4.46 -3.42 2.87
CA THR A 103 -5.21 -2.67 3.87
C THR A 103 -5.02 -1.17 3.74
N LEU A 104 -5.96 -0.41 4.30
CA LEU A 104 -5.84 1.02 4.47
C LEU A 104 -5.54 1.29 5.94
N ASP A 105 -4.33 1.76 6.21
CA ASP A 105 -3.86 1.97 7.58
C ASP A 105 -3.21 3.33 7.76
N ARG A 106 -3.43 3.92 8.93
CA ARG A 106 -2.71 5.12 9.38
C ARG A 106 -1.45 4.74 10.15
N VAL A 107 -1.53 3.65 10.92
CA VAL A 107 -0.40 3.11 11.69
C VAL A 107 -0.30 1.62 11.40
N PHE A 108 0.90 1.12 11.13
CA PHE A 108 1.14 -0.25 10.72
C PHE A 108 2.49 -0.78 11.21
N CYS A 109 2.66 -2.10 11.22
CA CYS A 109 3.99 -2.71 11.36
C CYS A 109 4.67 -2.78 9.99
N LEU A 110 5.99 -2.66 9.94
CA LEU A 110 6.75 -2.83 8.71
C LEU A 110 6.72 -4.29 8.22
N SER A 111 6.91 -4.50 6.92
CA SER A 111 7.09 -5.85 6.33
C SER A 111 8.57 -6.24 6.28
N VAL A 112 8.83 -7.52 6.00
CA VAL A 112 10.19 -8.03 5.73
C VAL A 112 10.85 -7.26 4.58
N GLU A 113 10.10 -7.00 3.51
CA GLU A 113 10.57 -6.26 2.34
C GLU A 113 10.95 -4.83 2.72
N THR A 114 10.09 -4.17 3.51
CA THR A 114 10.31 -2.79 3.95
C THR A 114 11.55 -2.67 4.84
N VAL A 115 11.69 -3.51 5.87
CA VAL A 115 12.86 -3.39 6.77
C VAL A 115 14.17 -3.67 6.06
N ARG A 116 14.19 -4.60 5.10
CA ARG A 116 15.39 -4.91 4.33
C ARG A 116 15.79 -3.84 3.32
N SER A 117 14.80 -3.15 2.76
CA SER A 117 15.05 -2.12 1.74
C SER A 117 15.40 -0.78 2.34
N LEU A 118 14.93 -0.50 3.57
CA LEU A 118 14.95 0.83 4.17
C LEU A 118 15.89 1.01 5.33
N LEU A 119 15.95 0.00 6.18
CA LEU A 119 16.61 0.13 7.46
C LEU A 119 18.00 -0.46 7.41
N SER A 120 18.97 0.27 7.94
CA SER A 120 20.27 -0.31 8.29
C SER A 120 20.12 -1.30 9.46
N GLU A 121 21.08 -2.20 9.61
CA GLU A 121 21.10 -3.13 10.77
C GLU A 121 20.98 -2.39 12.10
N GLU A 122 21.59 -1.22 12.22
CA GLU A 122 21.52 -0.40 13.43
C GLU A 122 20.11 0.14 13.69
N GLN A 123 19.42 0.60 12.65
CA GLN A 123 18.03 1.07 12.74
C GLN A 123 17.04 -0.07 13.03
N MET A 124 17.38 -1.31 12.68
CA MET A 124 16.57 -2.49 12.99
C MET A 124 16.70 -2.96 14.44
N LYS A 125 17.79 -2.60 15.15
CA LYS A 125 17.96 -2.95 16.57
C LYS A 125 16.89 -2.30 17.44
N ALA A 126 16.48 -3.00 18.48
CA ALA A 126 15.55 -2.53 19.48
C ALA A 126 15.84 -3.21 20.83
N SER A 127 15.28 -2.70 21.90
CA SER A 127 15.44 -3.26 23.25
C SER A 127 14.86 -4.68 23.39
N GLN A 128 14.04 -5.12 22.43
CA GLN A 128 13.46 -6.46 22.36
C GLN A 128 13.19 -6.87 20.92
N CYS A 129 13.05 -8.19 20.66
CA CYS A 129 12.50 -8.68 19.40
C CYS A 129 11.12 -8.07 19.11
N TRP A 130 10.82 -7.71 17.87
CA TRP A 130 9.56 -7.07 17.50
C TRP A 130 8.95 -7.67 16.24
N TYR A 131 7.60 -7.71 16.20
CA TYR A 131 6.84 -8.27 15.09
C TYR A 131 6.91 -7.40 13.84
N LEU A 132 6.98 -8.07 12.69
CA LEU A 132 6.67 -7.53 11.37
C LEU A 132 5.27 -7.97 10.96
N ARG A 133 4.62 -7.27 10.02
CA ARG A 133 3.32 -7.67 9.50
C ARG A 133 3.37 -8.86 8.53
N SER A 134 4.56 -9.16 7.96
CA SER A 134 4.75 -10.28 7.04
C SER A 134 4.47 -11.62 7.70
N PRO A 135 3.80 -12.55 7.00
CA PRO A 135 3.57 -13.90 7.52
C PRO A 135 4.89 -14.66 7.68
N GLY A 136 4.93 -15.58 8.66
CA GLY A 136 6.03 -16.49 8.87
C GLY A 136 5.97 -17.74 7.97
N PHE A 137 6.51 -18.88 8.45
CA PHE A 137 6.51 -20.11 7.67
C PHE A 137 5.12 -20.73 7.49
N GLN A 138 4.15 -20.33 8.30
CA GLN A 138 2.73 -20.69 8.19
C GLN A 138 1.87 -19.54 8.74
N ALA A 139 0.56 -19.54 8.43
CA ALA A 139 -0.34 -18.43 8.70
C ALA A 139 -0.55 -18.10 10.20
N SER A 140 -0.25 -19.01 11.11
CA SER A 140 -0.25 -18.77 12.57
C SER A 140 1.06 -18.16 13.09
N TYR A 141 1.98 -17.77 12.20
CA TYR A 141 3.28 -17.17 12.53
C TYR A 141 3.44 -15.83 11.81
N ALA A 142 3.95 -14.84 12.53
CA ALA A 142 4.40 -13.56 11.95
C ALA A 142 5.93 -13.46 12.00
N ALA A 143 6.53 -12.96 10.93
CA ALA A 143 7.96 -12.63 10.88
C ALA A 143 8.30 -11.61 11.97
N ASN A 144 9.57 -11.58 12.38
CA ASN A 144 10.01 -10.64 13.40
C ASN A 144 11.48 -10.22 13.16
N VAL A 145 11.86 -9.13 13.81
CA VAL A 145 13.25 -8.69 13.91
C VAL A 145 13.75 -9.02 15.31
N ARG A 146 14.96 -9.54 15.39
CA ARG A 146 15.64 -9.82 16.67
C ARG A 146 16.25 -8.55 17.26
N GLU A 147 16.56 -8.58 18.54
CA GLU A 147 17.19 -7.45 19.26
C GLU A 147 18.46 -6.93 18.56
N ASN A 148 19.22 -7.83 17.92
CA ASN A 148 20.43 -7.49 17.18
C ASN A 148 20.20 -6.96 15.75
N GLY A 149 18.94 -6.73 15.34
CA GLY A 149 18.60 -6.28 14.00
C GLY A 149 18.39 -7.41 12.98
N GLY A 150 18.67 -8.66 13.32
CA GLY A 150 18.51 -9.78 12.40
C GLY A 150 17.04 -10.12 12.10
N VAL A 151 16.65 -10.14 10.82
CA VAL A 151 15.30 -10.52 10.38
C VAL A 151 15.12 -12.02 10.47
N PHE A 152 14.06 -12.46 11.14
CA PHE A 152 13.70 -13.86 11.32
C PHE A 152 12.37 -14.17 10.63
N GLU A 153 12.45 -14.57 9.37
CA GLU A 153 11.29 -14.84 8.51
C GLU A 153 10.49 -16.07 8.87
N PHE A 154 11.12 -17.09 9.51
CA PHE A 154 10.35 -18.24 10.02
C PHE A 154 9.23 -17.76 10.93
N GLY A 155 9.49 -16.72 11.67
CA GLY A 155 8.50 -16.06 12.51
C GLY A 155 8.25 -16.73 13.84
N ARG A 156 7.27 -16.21 14.54
CA ARG A 156 6.79 -16.68 15.83
C ARG A 156 5.27 -16.67 15.88
N HIS A 157 4.70 -17.49 16.71
CA HIS A 157 3.25 -17.59 16.90
C HIS A 157 2.64 -16.21 17.19
N VAL A 158 1.60 -15.87 16.46
CA VAL A 158 0.90 -14.57 16.51
C VAL A 158 0.25 -14.26 17.86
N PHE A 159 0.01 -15.26 18.71
CA PHE A 159 -0.60 -15.07 20.04
C PHE A 159 0.41 -14.89 21.17
N LEU A 160 1.72 -14.91 20.90
CA LEU A 160 2.75 -14.71 21.93
C LEU A 160 2.86 -13.23 22.33
N GLU A 161 2.96 -12.97 23.64
CA GLU A 161 3.10 -11.62 24.22
C GLU A 161 4.58 -11.19 24.44
N PHE A 162 5.54 -12.06 24.05
CA PHE A 162 6.95 -11.83 24.36
C PHE A 162 7.67 -10.94 23.33
N TYR A 163 6.97 -10.56 22.28
CA TYR A 163 7.52 -9.73 21.22
C TYR A 163 6.99 -8.32 21.34
N GLY A 164 7.87 -7.35 21.15
CA GLY A 164 7.52 -5.95 21.14
C GLY A 164 6.78 -5.56 19.84
N ILE A 165 6.14 -4.41 19.91
CA ILE A 165 5.52 -3.76 18.77
C ILE A 165 6.30 -2.48 18.48
N ARG A 166 6.77 -2.35 17.26
CA ARG A 166 7.48 -1.17 16.76
C ARG A 166 6.73 -0.64 15.54
N PRO A 167 5.71 0.20 15.76
CA PRO A 167 4.86 0.68 14.69
C PRO A 167 5.55 1.70 13.80
N ALA A 168 5.00 1.88 12.61
CA ALA A 168 5.37 2.90 11.66
C ALA A 168 4.13 3.65 11.16
N MET A 169 4.32 4.88 10.68
CA MET A 169 3.27 5.70 10.07
C MET A 169 3.87 6.66 9.06
N TRP A 170 3.09 7.02 8.05
CA TRP A 170 3.44 8.10 7.16
C TRP A 170 2.88 9.41 7.69
N VAL A 171 3.72 10.45 7.70
CA VAL A 171 3.32 11.81 8.04
C VAL A 171 3.67 12.77 6.93
N SER A 172 2.88 13.85 6.81
CA SER A 172 3.11 14.93 5.84
C SER A 172 3.23 16.27 6.56
N ALA A 173 4.02 17.19 6.00
CA ALA A 173 4.09 18.58 6.46
C ALA A 173 2.74 19.31 6.33
N GLN A 174 1.94 18.97 5.32
CA GLN A 174 0.58 19.45 5.17
C GLN A 174 -0.40 18.45 5.76
N PRO A 175 -1.52 18.89 6.35
CA PRO A 175 -2.56 17.98 6.80
C PRO A 175 -2.97 17.01 5.68
N CYS A 176 -2.97 15.73 5.98
CA CYS A 176 -3.52 14.70 5.10
C CYS A 176 -5.05 14.80 5.21
N VAL A 177 -5.67 15.54 4.29
CA VAL A 177 -7.12 15.70 4.25
C VAL A 177 -7.73 14.33 3.98
N GLU A 178 -8.56 13.84 4.90
CA GLU A 178 -9.45 12.72 4.63
C GLU A 178 -10.61 13.21 3.75
N ASP A 179 -10.30 13.53 2.50
CA ASP A 179 -11.32 13.63 1.47
C ASP A 179 -11.72 12.20 1.12
N ALA A 180 -13.00 11.87 1.24
CA ALA A 180 -13.51 10.54 0.90
C ALA A 180 -13.27 10.20 -0.60
N SER A 181 -12.94 11.21 -1.42
CA SER A 181 -12.52 11.08 -2.81
C SER A 181 -11.00 10.97 -2.99
N ALA A 182 -10.19 11.28 -1.97
CA ALA A 182 -8.74 11.20 -2.08
C ALA A 182 -8.27 9.74 -1.96
N MET A 183 -7.63 9.25 -3.02
CA MET A 183 -7.04 7.91 -2.99
C MET A 183 -5.90 7.84 -1.95
N PRO A 184 -5.81 6.75 -1.16
CA PRO A 184 -4.79 6.60 -0.15
C PRO A 184 -3.40 6.50 -0.79
N PHE A 185 -2.40 7.08 -0.11
CA PHE A 185 -1.01 7.01 -0.53
C PHE A 185 -0.50 5.57 -0.61
N VAL A 186 0.16 5.23 -1.72
CA VAL A 186 0.82 3.94 -1.92
C VAL A 186 2.32 4.15 -1.93
N SER A 187 3.02 3.57 -0.97
CA SER A 187 4.48 3.59 -0.95
C SER A 187 5.08 2.59 -1.93
N LEU A 188 6.01 3.02 -2.74
CA LEU A 188 6.67 2.22 -3.79
C LEU A 188 7.99 1.58 -3.31
N PHE A 189 8.15 1.43 -2.04
CA PHE A 189 9.38 0.94 -1.43
C PHE A 189 9.81 -0.44 -1.87
N GLY A 190 11.13 -0.56 -2.11
CA GLY A 190 11.79 -1.84 -2.41
C GLY A 190 11.27 -2.52 -3.67
N PHE A 191 10.59 -1.79 -4.57
CA PHE A 191 9.94 -2.33 -5.76
C PHE A 191 10.87 -3.24 -6.57
N ASP A 192 12.11 -2.80 -6.83
CA ASP A 192 13.07 -3.55 -7.64
C ASP A 192 13.58 -4.83 -6.98
N GLY A 193 13.57 -4.90 -5.66
CA GLY A 193 13.94 -6.09 -4.88
C GLY A 193 12.83 -7.12 -4.69
N MET A 194 11.61 -6.83 -5.15
CA MET A 194 10.44 -7.69 -4.96
C MET A 194 10.33 -8.78 -6.03
N SER A 195 9.63 -9.86 -5.70
CA SER A 195 9.22 -10.87 -6.70
C SER A 195 8.25 -10.27 -7.74
N VAL A 196 8.17 -10.86 -8.93
CA VAL A 196 7.26 -10.39 -10.00
C VAL A 196 5.80 -10.29 -9.53
N PRO A 197 5.21 -11.28 -8.82
CA PRO A 197 3.85 -11.16 -8.29
C PRO A 197 3.68 -10.01 -7.28
N ALA A 198 4.68 -9.76 -6.43
CA ALA A 198 4.65 -8.66 -5.47
C ALA A 198 4.71 -7.30 -6.18
N ARG A 199 5.60 -7.15 -7.17
CA ARG A 199 5.66 -5.95 -8.01
C ARG A 199 4.35 -5.70 -8.76
N MET A 200 3.70 -6.76 -9.26
CA MET A 200 2.42 -6.65 -9.95
C MET A 200 1.32 -6.12 -9.03
N ARG A 201 1.20 -6.67 -7.81
CA ARG A 201 0.24 -6.15 -6.82
C ARG A 201 0.49 -4.70 -6.46
N LEU A 202 1.76 -4.33 -6.28
CA LEU A 202 2.11 -2.94 -5.97
C LEU A 202 1.85 -2.00 -7.14
N ALA A 203 2.10 -2.44 -8.38
CA ALA A 203 1.77 -1.68 -9.58
C ALA A 203 0.25 -1.44 -9.70
N MET A 204 -0.57 -2.46 -9.47
CA MET A 204 -2.02 -2.31 -9.46
C MET A 204 -2.49 -1.35 -8.35
N ALA A 205 -1.93 -1.48 -7.14
CA ALA A 205 -2.24 -0.57 -6.04
C ALA A 205 -1.86 0.87 -6.35
N TYR A 206 -0.69 1.08 -6.96
CA TYR A 206 -0.21 2.40 -7.40
C TYR A 206 -1.12 2.99 -8.47
N LEU A 207 -1.50 2.20 -9.47
CA LEU A 207 -2.39 2.66 -10.55
C LEU A 207 -3.80 2.98 -10.05
N ALA A 208 -4.34 2.19 -9.13
CA ALA A 208 -5.62 2.51 -8.49
C ALA A 208 -5.62 3.87 -7.78
N SER A 209 -4.44 4.35 -7.35
CA SER A 209 -4.25 5.66 -6.70
C SER A 209 -3.57 6.68 -7.61
N TYR A 210 -3.47 6.42 -8.91
CA TYR A 210 -2.70 7.27 -9.81
C TYR A 210 -3.34 8.67 -9.91
N PRO A 211 -2.56 9.75 -9.70
CA PRO A 211 -3.10 11.09 -9.61
C PRO A 211 -3.71 11.58 -10.94
N ALA A 212 -4.73 12.42 -10.85
CA ALA A 212 -5.43 12.95 -12.02
C ALA A 212 -4.55 13.87 -12.89
N ASP A 213 -3.53 14.50 -12.31
CA ASP A 213 -2.55 15.34 -13.02
C ASP A 213 -1.50 14.53 -13.80
N GLY A 214 -1.51 13.21 -13.69
CA GLY A 214 -0.66 12.32 -14.46
C GLY A 214 0.82 12.38 -14.12
N ALA A 215 1.22 12.99 -13.01
CA ALA A 215 2.63 13.14 -12.63
C ALA A 215 3.13 11.92 -11.85
N ALA A 216 4.04 11.15 -12.45
CA ALA A 216 4.80 10.12 -11.76
C ALA A 216 6.20 10.65 -11.42
N ASP A 217 6.64 10.45 -10.17
CA ASP A 217 8.04 10.64 -9.80
C ASP A 217 8.93 9.54 -10.41
N ALA A 218 10.24 9.60 -10.17
CA ALA A 218 11.18 8.64 -10.76
C ALA A 218 10.89 7.18 -10.38
N ARG A 219 10.30 6.93 -9.19
CA ARG A 219 9.92 5.57 -8.76
C ARG A 219 8.60 5.13 -9.35
N GLY A 220 7.62 6.03 -9.38
CA GLY A 220 6.38 5.80 -10.10
C GLY A 220 6.67 5.44 -11.56
N GLN A 221 7.62 6.11 -12.19
CA GLN A 221 8.03 5.78 -13.56
C GLN A 221 8.57 4.34 -13.68
N HIS A 222 9.37 3.84 -12.71
CA HIS A 222 9.82 2.44 -12.70
C HIS A 222 8.65 1.45 -12.59
N VAL A 223 7.63 1.80 -11.82
CA VAL A 223 6.39 0.98 -11.71
C VAL A 223 5.64 0.96 -13.04
N LEU A 224 5.50 2.11 -13.70
CA LEU A 224 4.86 2.20 -15.01
C LEU A 224 5.64 1.41 -16.08
N ASP A 225 6.98 1.52 -16.07
CA ASP A 225 7.83 0.77 -17.00
C ASP A 225 7.71 -0.75 -16.79
N PHE A 226 7.63 -1.19 -15.54
CA PHE A 226 7.37 -2.59 -15.21
C PHE A 226 6.00 -3.06 -15.71
N ALA A 227 4.93 -2.29 -15.47
CA ALA A 227 3.58 -2.61 -15.95
C ALA A 227 3.54 -2.66 -17.48
N ARG A 228 4.20 -1.71 -18.16
CA ARG A 228 4.30 -1.69 -19.63
C ARG A 228 5.03 -2.91 -20.19
N GLN A 229 6.13 -3.34 -19.55
CA GLN A 229 6.89 -4.53 -19.96
C GLN A 229 6.14 -5.84 -19.71
N ASN A 230 5.11 -5.85 -18.86
CA ASN A 230 4.33 -7.03 -18.49
C ASN A 230 2.83 -6.81 -18.74
N MET A 231 2.47 -6.11 -19.83
CA MET A 231 1.12 -5.60 -20.06
C MET A 231 0.05 -6.72 -20.08
N ASP A 232 0.32 -7.83 -20.74
CA ASP A 232 -0.65 -8.95 -20.81
C ASP A 232 -0.95 -9.51 -19.42
N VAL A 233 0.11 -9.71 -18.61
CA VAL A 233 -0.03 -10.20 -17.22
C VAL A 233 -0.69 -9.15 -16.33
N PHE A 234 -0.40 -7.87 -16.56
CA PHE A 234 -1.03 -6.76 -15.86
C PHE A 234 -2.53 -6.70 -16.16
N ALA A 235 -2.92 -6.76 -17.43
CA ALA A 235 -4.32 -6.74 -17.82
C ALA A 235 -5.09 -7.92 -17.20
N ASP A 236 -4.58 -9.17 -17.33
CA ASP A 236 -5.18 -10.34 -16.68
C ASP A 236 -5.35 -10.17 -15.17
N ALA A 237 -4.33 -9.63 -14.50
CA ALA A 237 -4.35 -9.44 -13.06
C ALA A 237 -5.29 -8.30 -12.62
N ALA A 238 -5.40 -7.22 -13.38
CA ALA A 238 -6.23 -6.06 -13.07
C ALA A 238 -7.73 -6.40 -13.10
N PHE A 239 -8.18 -7.11 -14.13
CA PHE A 239 -9.60 -7.41 -14.32
C PHE A 239 -10.18 -8.46 -13.35
N VAL A 240 -9.36 -9.16 -12.57
CA VAL A 240 -9.82 -10.06 -11.49
C VAL A 240 -9.86 -9.37 -10.12
N GLN A 241 -9.47 -8.10 -10.02
CA GLN A 241 -9.53 -7.35 -8.77
C GLN A 241 -10.93 -6.77 -8.53
N ALA A 242 -11.32 -6.64 -7.26
CA ALA A 242 -12.58 -6.00 -6.88
C ALA A 242 -12.66 -4.51 -7.28
N ASN A 243 -11.51 -3.85 -7.44
CA ASN A 243 -11.35 -2.46 -7.85
C ASN A 243 -10.70 -2.34 -9.25
N ALA A 244 -11.09 -3.23 -10.17
CA ALA A 244 -10.56 -3.26 -11.54
C ALA A 244 -10.73 -1.91 -12.27
N GLU A 245 -11.85 -1.23 -12.05
CA GLU A 245 -12.17 0.07 -12.66
C GLU A 245 -11.12 1.12 -12.29
N GLU A 246 -10.83 1.31 -11.01
CA GLU A 246 -9.84 2.30 -10.55
C GLU A 246 -8.44 1.97 -11.08
N ILE A 247 -8.08 0.68 -11.15
CA ILE A 247 -6.78 0.23 -11.65
C ILE A 247 -6.66 0.56 -13.14
N VAL A 248 -7.68 0.23 -13.94
CA VAL A 248 -7.66 0.45 -15.38
C VAL A 248 -7.73 1.93 -15.72
N LEU A 249 -8.58 2.71 -15.04
CA LEU A 249 -8.61 4.17 -15.22
C LEU A 249 -7.30 4.84 -14.81
N GLY A 250 -6.64 4.32 -13.78
CA GLY A 250 -5.27 4.73 -13.42
C GLY A 250 -4.28 4.41 -14.54
N ALA A 251 -4.38 3.25 -15.17
CA ALA A 251 -3.54 2.86 -16.29
C ALA A 251 -3.79 3.73 -17.55
N VAL A 252 -5.03 4.15 -17.79
CA VAL A 252 -5.39 5.13 -18.83
C VAL A 252 -4.70 6.47 -18.52
N ARG A 253 -4.87 7.01 -17.31
CA ARG A 253 -4.24 8.28 -16.90
C ARG A 253 -2.71 8.23 -16.97
N ALA A 254 -2.12 7.08 -16.71
CA ALA A 254 -0.69 6.85 -16.77
C ALA A 254 -0.16 6.60 -18.20
N GLY A 255 -1.02 6.61 -19.23
CA GLY A 255 -0.64 6.33 -20.61
C GLY A 255 -0.15 4.91 -20.84
N LEU A 256 -0.63 3.94 -20.06
CA LEU A 256 -0.39 2.51 -20.25
C LEU A 256 -1.44 1.87 -21.15
N VAL A 257 -2.66 2.39 -21.14
CA VAL A 257 -3.72 2.05 -22.09
C VAL A 257 -3.72 3.11 -23.19
N ASP A 258 -3.48 2.71 -24.41
CA ASP A 258 -3.36 3.56 -25.59
C ASP A 258 -4.09 2.95 -26.80
N ALA A 259 -4.03 3.62 -27.94
CA ALA A 259 -4.69 3.14 -29.18
C ALA A 259 -4.21 1.75 -29.64
N GLY A 260 -3.06 1.27 -29.19
CA GLY A 260 -2.53 -0.05 -29.55
C GLY A 260 -3.09 -1.20 -28.74
N ASN A 261 -3.63 -0.94 -27.54
CA ASN A 261 -4.09 -1.98 -26.61
C ASN A 261 -5.49 -1.74 -26.02
N VAL A 262 -6.11 -0.59 -26.24
CA VAL A 262 -7.43 -0.25 -25.68
C VAL A 262 -8.51 -1.26 -26.03
N ASP A 263 -8.46 -1.88 -27.20
CA ASP A 263 -9.43 -2.88 -27.64
C ASP A 263 -9.40 -4.15 -26.78
N ASP A 264 -8.20 -4.61 -26.35
CA ASP A 264 -8.06 -5.73 -25.43
C ASP A 264 -8.67 -5.40 -24.04
N PHE A 265 -8.51 -4.17 -23.58
CA PHE A 265 -9.12 -3.71 -22.32
C PHE A 265 -10.65 -3.59 -22.44
N LEU A 266 -11.17 -3.12 -23.58
CA LEU A 266 -12.60 -3.09 -23.87
C LEU A 266 -13.22 -4.49 -23.85
N ASP A 267 -12.58 -5.45 -24.52
CA ASP A 267 -13.08 -6.83 -24.57
C ASP A 267 -13.12 -7.46 -23.17
N ARG A 268 -12.12 -7.19 -22.34
CA ARG A 268 -12.08 -7.64 -20.94
C ARG A 268 -13.14 -6.96 -20.08
N ALA A 269 -13.37 -5.66 -20.24
CA ALA A 269 -14.39 -4.91 -19.51
C ALA A 269 -15.79 -5.43 -19.86
N ARG A 270 -16.07 -5.70 -21.14
CA ARG A 270 -17.31 -6.35 -21.61
C ARG A 270 -17.49 -7.74 -21.02
N ALA A 271 -16.42 -8.54 -20.98
CA ALA A 271 -16.46 -9.90 -20.44
C ALA A 271 -16.83 -9.99 -18.95
N ILE A 272 -16.52 -8.96 -18.17
CA ILE A 272 -16.92 -8.84 -16.76
C ILE A 272 -18.19 -8.01 -16.56
N GLU A 273 -18.84 -7.60 -17.65
CA GLU A 273 -20.07 -6.78 -17.65
C GLU A 273 -19.91 -5.44 -16.88
N ASN A 274 -18.69 -4.86 -16.85
CA ASN A 274 -18.44 -3.54 -16.26
C ASN A 274 -18.69 -2.45 -17.31
N TRP A 275 -19.94 -2.05 -17.46
CA TRP A 275 -20.37 -1.11 -18.50
C TRP A 275 -19.92 0.34 -18.24
N SER A 276 -19.70 0.73 -16.98
CA SER A 276 -19.08 2.02 -16.63
C SER A 276 -17.68 2.10 -17.25
N LEU A 277 -16.86 1.09 -16.99
CA LEU A 277 -15.50 1.02 -17.53
C LEU A 277 -15.47 0.93 -19.06
N VAL A 278 -16.44 0.25 -19.68
CA VAL A 278 -16.58 0.22 -21.15
C VAL A 278 -16.81 1.62 -21.69
N ALA A 279 -17.72 2.40 -21.08
CA ALA A 279 -17.99 3.77 -21.51
C ALA A 279 -16.74 4.67 -21.38
N ASP A 280 -16.01 4.60 -20.27
CA ASP A 280 -14.78 5.36 -20.05
C ASP A 280 -13.68 5.00 -21.05
N LEU A 281 -13.51 3.73 -21.35
CA LEU A 281 -12.53 3.26 -22.34
C LEU A 281 -12.90 3.66 -23.78
N LEU A 282 -14.18 3.63 -24.13
CA LEU A 282 -14.66 4.12 -25.43
C LEU A 282 -14.46 5.62 -25.58
N GLU A 283 -14.73 6.40 -24.52
CA GLU A 283 -14.46 7.83 -24.49
C GLU A 283 -12.96 8.08 -24.66
N HIS A 284 -12.11 7.36 -23.93
CA HIS A 284 -10.65 7.48 -24.06
C HIS A 284 -10.18 7.15 -25.47
N ARG A 285 -10.72 6.08 -26.10
CA ARG A 285 -10.41 5.70 -27.47
C ARG A 285 -10.81 6.80 -28.46
N ALA A 286 -11.99 7.40 -28.30
CA ALA A 286 -12.48 8.45 -29.18
C ALA A 286 -11.63 9.75 -29.12
N TYR A 287 -11.16 10.12 -27.94
CA TYR A 287 -10.34 11.33 -27.74
C TYR A 287 -8.83 11.10 -27.90
N GLY A 288 -8.36 9.86 -27.75
CA GLY A 288 -6.94 9.48 -27.88
C GLY A 288 -6.48 9.22 -29.31
N VAL A 289 -7.40 9.09 -30.27
CA VAL A 289 -7.09 8.83 -31.67
C VAL A 289 -7.16 10.13 -32.48
N SER A 290 -6.05 10.47 -33.14
CA SER A 290 -5.97 11.53 -34.15
C SER A 290 -7.05 11.31 -35.21
N PHE A 291 -7.87 12.31 -35.48
CA PHE A 291 -8.95 12.36 -36.47
C PHE A 291 -8.77 11.39 -37.65
N GLY A 292 -9.39 10.22 -37.63
CA GLY A 292 -9.34 9.25 -38.72
C GLY A 292 -10.22 8.01 -38.53
N ASP A 293 -10.21 7.47 -37.34
CA ASP A 293 -10.98 6.25 -37.01
C ASP A 293 -12.00 6.57 -35.92
N GLY A 294 -13.17 7.07 -36.31
CA GLY A 294 -14.31 7.30 -35.42
C GLY A 294 -14.85 6.00 -34.82
N LEU A 295 -15.57 6.10 -33.70
CA LEU A 295 -16.32 5.01 -33.11
C LEU A 295 -17.30 4.43 -34.14
N SER A 296 -17.47 3.11 -34.11
CA SER A 296 -18.52 2.42 -34.92
C SER A 296 -19.91 2.83 -34.41
N GLU A 297 -20.95 2.62 -35.26
CA GLU A 297 -22.33 2.90 -34.85
C GLU A 297 -22.75 2.12 -33.61
N ASP A 298 -22.24 0.88 -33.44
CA ASP A 298 -22.52 0.04 -32.28
C ASP A 298 -21.84 0.60 -31.02
N GLU A 299 -20.62 1.11 -31.11
CA GLU A 299 -19.87 1.74 -30.01
C GLU A 299 -20.46 3.09 -29.60
N LEU A 300 -20.99 3.88 -30.55
CA LEU A 300 -21.75 5.09 -30.27
C LEU A 300 -23.05 4.78 -29.53
N LEU A 301 -23.70 3.65 -29.87
CA LEU A 301 -24.90 3.19 -29.19
C LEU A 301 -24.59 2.73 -27.74
N GLU A 302 -23.45 2.09 -27.51
CA GLU A 302 -22.98 1.74 -26.17
C GLU A 302 -22.74 3.01 -25.34
N LEU A 303 -22.09 4.03 -25.88
CA LEU A 303 -21.89 5.31 -25.19
C LEU A 303 -23.21 6.04 -24.86
N GLU A 304 -24.19 6.04 -25.77
CA GLU A 304 -25.50 6.66 -25.52
C GLU A 304 -26.33 5.90 -24.49
N VAL A 305 -26.24 4.56 -24.50
CA VAL A 305 -27.05 3.71 -23.59
C VAL A 305 -26.45 3.63 -22.18
N PHE A 306 -25.13 3.62 -22.05
CA PHE A 306 -24.44 3.41 -20.77
C PHE A 306 -23.78 4.66 -20.21
N GLY A 307 -23.40 5.64 -21.02
CA GLY A 307 -22.86 6.94 -20.59
C GLY A 307 -23.89 7.91 -20.00
N GLY A 308 -25.18 7.58 -20.01
CA GLY A 308 -26.28 8.38 -19.47
C GLY A 308 -26.88 7.85 -18.16
N LEU A 309 -26.20 6.95 -17.48
CA LEU A 309 -26.61 6.37 -16.19
C LEU A 309 -25.79 6.95 -15.03
N ASP A 310 -25.90 8.29 -14.83
CA ASP A 310 -25.53 8.98 -13.58
C ASP A 310 -26.71 9.03 -12.60
#